data_b5b479cc5fe600a7bdce44944e00f5cb
#
_entry.id   b5b479cc5fe600a7bdce44944e00f5cb
#
_cell.length_a   1.000
_cell.length_b   1.000
_cell.length_c   1.000
_cell.angle_alpha   90.00
_cell.angle_beta   90.00
_cell.angle_gamma   90.00
#
_symmetry.space_group_name_H-M   'P 1'
#
loop_
_entity.id
_entity.type
_entity.pdbx_description
1 polymer ?
#
loop_
_entity_poly.entity_id
_entity_poly.type
_entity_poly.pdbx_seq_one_letter_code
_entity_poly.pdbx_strand_id
1 'polypeptide(L)'
;MINTVRKDIWINSYPIFLWLALEPIVGLIDSKIASVINLETLSAIGIGETIYFVFIWVFIFLAYGTTPLVSSLKTKNEINKLNYFIKFGRNVSILLGLGSFLILYVSSGYLISTFQPTQNIQRLSSDYLVFRCIGLPFYLVNMHSTAVLRGLKYAKITFYSALIVSISNIFFSLFFGLFLGFGAGGIGFASSLAFFCASIYSTFILKKQLSDIPSTEEQIGKPSLRKKFFSIGTYILIRSLFLTLFMAYLRNRASLMSMQEIALQHILLQLWSVGYIFVDAIAIASQTLISELVSKKEKYQKSRLQKELLSVTTAISFILAIITVLFLDNFVEMFGDDKFDIYINLKLTVLVALSLFIGCYAFLWDGVLLGLDRAKEFSFLTVASSVSGFLVCAYLLRTQNTISTLWIGLNVSLLFRSLLGYKYQK
;
A
#
# COMPACT_ATOMS: atom_id res chain seq x y z
N MET A 1 -5.74 22.41 24.06
CA MET A 1 -4.67 21.41 24.02
C MET A 1 -5.08 20.05 23.40
N ILE A 2 -6.24 19.43 23.70
CA ILE A 2 -6.71 18.19 23.04
C ILE A 2 -6.97 18.45 21.56
N ASN A 3 -7.62 19.58 21.25
CA ASN A 3 -7.90 19.97 19.86
C ASN A 3 -6.64 20.17 18.99
N THR A 4 -5.49 20.51 19.56
CA THR A 4 -4.24 20.68 18.81
C THR A 4 -3.68 19.35 18.33
N VAL A 5 -3.63 18.31 19.18
CA VAL A 5 -3.10 16.97 18.80
C VAL A 5 -4.00 16.32 17.75
N ARG A 6 -5.32 16.36 17.92
CA ARG A 6 -6.27 15.86 16.90
C ARG A 6 -6.14 16.62 15.58
N LYS A 7 -5.98 17.94 15.65
CA LYS A 7 -5.75 18.77 14.47
C LYS A 7 -4.48 18.33 13.71
N ASP A 8 -3.39 18.05 14.42
CA ASP A 8 -2.14 17.58 13.83
C ASP A 8 -2.30 16.19 13.18
N ILE A 9 -3.05 15.27 13.82
CA ILE A 9 -3.39 13.98 13.21
C ILE A 9 -4.11 14.20 11.89
N TRP A 10 -5.19 15.00 11.87
CA TRP A 10 -6.00 15.22 10.66
C TRP A 10 -5.25 15.96 9.55
N ILE A 11 -4.46 17.00 9.88
CA ILE A 11 -3.67 17.75 8.91
C ILE A 11 -2.67 16.83 8.18
N ASN A 12 -2.09 15.86 8.86
CA ASN A 12 -1.14 14.93 8.25
C ASN A 12 -1.82 13.74 7.59
N SER A 13 -2.97 13.25 8.09
CA SER A 13 -3.67 12.06 7.56
C SER A 13 -4.54 12.38 6.36
N TYR A 14 -5.25 13.52 6.34
CA TYR A 14 -6.20 13.83 5.27
C TYR A 14 -5.57 13.86 3.87
N PRO A 15 -4.40 14.49 3.63
CA PRO A 15 -3.76 14.45 2.33
C PRO A 15 -3.29 13.03 1.93
N ILE A 16 -2.94 12.21 2.92
CA ILE A 16 -2.54 10.82 2.69
C ILE A 16 -3.76 9.98 2.32
N PHE A 17 -4.89 10.20 3.00
CA PHE A 17 -6.17 9.56 2.64
C PHE A 17 -6.56 9.87 1.19
N LEU A 18 -6.53 11.13 0.79
CA LEU A 18 -6.83 11.52 -0.57
C LEU A 18 -5.89 10.87 -1.59
N TRP A 19 -4.59 10.78 -1.24
CA TRP A 19 -3.61 10.09 -2.08
C TRP A 19 -3.95 8.60 -2.25
N LEU A 20 -4.22 7.89 -1.15
CA LEU A 20 -4.54 6.45 -1.18
C LEU A 20 -5.84 6.16 -1.94
N ALA A 21 -6.81 7.08 -1.89
CA ALA A 21 -8.07 6.93 -2.59
C ALA A 21 -7.96 7.12 -4.12
N LEU A 22 -6.96 7.87 -4.60
CA LEU A 22 -6.78 8.12 -6.03
C LEU A 22 -6.32 6.87 -6.80
N GLU A 23 -5.49 6.03 -6.21
CA GLU A 23 -4.92 4.86 -6.89
C GLU A 23 -5.98 3.86 -7.41
N PRO A 24 -6.96 3.42 -6.59
CA PRO A 24 -8.06 2.58 -7.08
C PRO A 24 -8.92 3.25 -8.17
N ILE A 25 -9.13 4.57 -8.07
CA ILE A 25 -9.92 5.31 -9.07
C ILE A 25 -9.21 5.29 -10.43
N VAL A 26 -7.91 5.52 -10.47
CA VAL A 26 -7.12 5.47 -11.71
C VAL A 26 -7.15 4.07 -12.31
N GLY A 27 -6.99 3.03 -11.51
CA GLY A 27 -7.08 1.64 -11.98
C GLY A 27 -8.45 1.31 -12.60
N LEU A 28 -9.55 1.81 -12.02
CA LEU A 28 -10.89 1.65 -12.59
C LEU A 28 -11.04 2.38 -13.93
N ILE A 29 -10.49 3.58 -14.05
CA ILE A 29 -10.52 4.36 -15.31
C ILE A 29 -9.70 3.67 -16.39
N ASP A 30 -8.48 3.21 -16.08
CA ASP A 30 -7.63 2.46 -17.02
C ASP A 30 -8.33 1.17 -17.50
N SER A 31 -8.98 0.44 -16.57
CA SER A 31 -9.80 -0.74 -16.91
C SER A 31 -10.96 -0.40 -17.82
N LYS A 32 -11.63 0.75 -17.58
CA LYS A 32 -12.72 1.23 -18.45
C LYS A 32 -12.21 1.60 -19.83
N ILE A 33 -11.08 2.32 -19.94
CA ILE A 33 -10.44 2.64 -21.22
C ILE A 33 -10.10 1.35 -21.98
N ALA A 34 -9.51 0.36 -21.31
CA ALA A 34 -9.19 -0.93 -21.89
C ALA A 34 -10.43 -1.68 -22.41
N SER A 35 -11.52 -1.67 -21.63
CA SER A 35 -12.78 -2.33 -22.02
C SER A 35 -13.44 -1.69 -23.26
N VAL A 36 -13.25 -0.38 -23.48
CA VAL A 36 -13.74 0.34 -24.67
C VAL A 36 -12.92 -0.10 -25.92
N ILE A 37 -11.64 -0.43 -25.77
CA ILE A 37 -10.83 -0.95 -26.88
C ILE A 37 -11.31 -2.35 -27.26
N ASN A 38 -11.19 -3.32 -26.39
CA ASN A 38 -11.77 -4.66 -26.47
C ASN A 38 -11.53 -5.47 -25.18
N LEU A 39 -12.21 -6.61 -25.06
CA LEU A 39 -12.10 -7.47 -23.89
C LEU A 39 -10.73 -8.11 -23.72
N GLU A 40 -10.02 -8.39 -24.84
CA GLU A 40 -8.67 -8.94 -24.80
C GLU A 40 -7.66 -7.96 -24.21
N THR A 41 -7.78 -6.65 -24.54
CA THR A 41 -6.98 -5.57 -23.94
C THR A 41 -7.22 -5.47 -22.44
N LEU A 42 -8.48 -5.54 -22.00
CA LEU A 42 -8.82 -5.53 -20.57
C LEU A 42 -8.18 -6.73 -19.84
N SER A 43 -8.31 -7.93 -20.41
CA SER A 43 -7.70 -9.15 -19.86
C SER A 43 -6.17 -9.05 -19.80
N ALA A 44 -5.57 -8.52 -20.86
CA ALA A 44 -4.13 -8.33 -20.95
C ALA A 44 -3.59 -7.37 -19.90
N ILE A 45 -4.27 -6.25 -19.65
CA ILE A 45 -3.92 -5.31 -18.59
C ILE A 45 -4.03 -5.98 -17.23
N GLY A 46 -5.09 -6.74 -16.96
CA GLY A 46 -5.26 -7.45 -15.70
C GLY A 46 -4.10 -8.41 -15.37
N ILE A 47 -3.60 -9.16 -16.38
CA ILE A 47 -2.42 -10.02 -16.21
C ILE A 47 -1.16 -9.18 -15.96
N GLY A 48 -0.93 -8.15 -16.78
CA GLY A 48 0.25 -7.30 -16.68
C GLY A 48 0.30 -6.56 -15.34
N GLU A 49 -0.83 -6.02 -14.85
CA GLU A 49 -0.94 -5.39 -13.54
C GLU A 49 -0.65 -6.35 -12.39
N THR A 50 -1.17 -7.57 -12.46
CA THR A 50 -0.91 -8.57 -11.41
C THR A 50 0.58 -8.82 -11.25
N ILE A 51 1.32 -8.99 -12.36
CA ILE A 51 2.77 -9.19 -12.35
C ILE A 51 3.48 -7.93 -11.82
N TYR A 52 3.11 -6.75 -12.32
CA TYR A 52 3.70 -5.48 -11.95
C TYR A 52 3.55 -5.18 -10.45
N PHE A 53 2.37 -5.41 -9.87
CA PHE A 53 2.11 -5.17 -8.45
C PHE A 53 2.93 -6.07 -7.53
N VAL A 54 3.20 -7.33 -7.90
CA VAL A 54 4.08 -8.21 -7.11
C VAL A 54 5.47 -7.56 -6.93
N PHE A 55 6.02 -6.96 -7.99
CA PHE A 55 7.31 -6.27 -7.92
C PHE A 55 7.24 -4.98 -7.10
N ILE A 56 6.18 -4.19 -7.22
CA ILE A 56 6.02 -2.95 -6.45
C ILE A 56 5.98 -3.21 -4.95
N TRP A 57 5.25 -4.25 -4.52
CA TRP A 57 5.14 -4.60 -3.10
C TRP A 57 6.47 -4.95 -2.45
N VAL A 58 7.43 -5.48 -3.22
CA VAL A 58 8.80 -5.72 -2.76
C VAL A 58 9.49 -4.42 -2.33
N PHE A 59 9.22 -3.31 -3.03
CA PHE A 59 9.90 -2.03 -2.80
C PHE A 59 9.18 -1.08 -1.83
N ILE A 60 8.07 -1.51 -1.22
CA ILE A 60 7.32 -0.68 -0.27
C ILE A 60 8.17 -0.21 0.92
N PHE A 61 9.29 -0.90 1.20
CA PHE A 61 10.25 -0.50 2.23
C PHE A 61 10.89 0.87 1.96
N LEU A 62 10.98 1.29 0.69
CA LEU A 62 11.45 2.64 0.34
C LEU A 62 10.56 3.72 0.95
N ALA A 63 9.27 3.47 1.09
CA ALA A 63 8.34 4.39 1.72
C ALA A 63 8.36 4.27 3.26
N TYR A 64 8.13 3.06 3.76
CA TYR A 64 7.98 2.81 5.20
C TYR A 64 9.29 3.01 5.99
N GLY A 65 10.45 2.70 5.41
CA GLY A 65 11.75 2.92 6.04
C GLY A 65 12.21 4.38 5.99
N THR A 66 11.86 5.10 4.92
CA THR A 66 12.32 6.49 4.71
C THR A 66 11.62 7.49 5.61
N THR A 67 10.28 7.44 5.70
CA THR A 67 9.47 8.45 6.41
C THR A 67 9.90 8.64 7.87
N PRO A 68 9.97 7.62 8.73
CA PRO A 68 10.36 7.81 10.13
C PRO A 68 11.84 8.19 10.29
N LEU A 69 12.72 7.66 9.43
CA LEU A 69 14.15 7.98 9.50
C LEU A 69 14.41 9.45 9.16
N VAL A 70 13.75 9.99 8.13
CA VAL A 70 13.82 11.41 7.76
C VAL A 70 13.26 12.28 8.88
N SER A 71 12.11 11.94 9.46
CA SER A 71 11.53 12.66 10.59
C SER A 71 12.49 12.71 11.79
N SER A 72 13.13 11.59 12.12
CA SER A 72 14.12 11.51 13.20
C SER A 72 15.35 12.36 12.93
N LEU A 73 15.95 12.27 11.72
CA LEU A 73 17.14 13.05 11.35
C LEU A 73 16.87 14.55 11.36
N LYS A 74 15.71 14.98 10.83
CA LYS A 74 15.29 16.39 10.87
C LYS A 74 15.13 16.89 12.31
N THR A 75 14.43 16.12 13.13
CA THR A 75 14.18 16.50 14.54
C THR A 75 15.45 16.61 15.37
N LYS A 76 16.43 15.75 15.11
CA LYS A 76 17.76 15.80 15.77
C LYS A 76 18.68 16.85 15.21
N ASN A 77 18.24 17.61 14.22
CA ASN A 77 19.05 18.59 13.48
C ASN A 77 20.32 17.99 12.83
N GLU A 78 20.26 16.70 12.45
CA GLU A 78 21.36 15.99 11.79
C GLU A 78 21.33 16.21 10.27
N ILE A 79 21.47 17.47 9.84
CA ILE A 79 21.18 17.92 8.47
C ILE A 79 22.11 17.24 7.43
N ASN A 80 23.39 17.08 7.73
CA ASN A 80 24.33 16.44 6.82
C ASN A 80 23.97 14.96 6.56
N LYS A 81 23.55 14.25 7.61
CA LYS A 81 23.06 12.87 7.50
C LYS A 81 21.77 12.81 6.71
N LEU A 82 20.86 13.78 6.91
CA LEU A 82 19.61 13.90 6.19
C LEU A 82 19.84 14.07 4.68
N ASN A 83 20.67 15.05 4.29
CA ASN A 83 21.00 15.30 2.88
C ASN A 83 21.68 14.10 2.22
N TYR A 84 22.63 13.47 2.93
CA TYR A 84 23.24 12.24 2.47
C TYR A 84 22.20 11.12 2.26
N PHE A 85 21.33 10.90 3.24
CA PHE A 85 20.31 9.85 3.18
C PHE A 85 19.32 10.05 2.00
N ILE A 86 18.92 11.28 1.75
CA ILE A 86 18.03 11.63 0.62
C ILE A 86 18.70 11.31 -0.72
N LYS A 87 19.96 11.72 -0.91
CA LYS A 87 20.73 11.41 -2.12
C LYS A 87 20.96 9.90 -2.28
N PHE A 88 21.32 9.22 -1.20
CA PHE A 88 21.52 7.77 -1.18
C PHE A 88 20.25 7.02 -1.55
N GLY A 89 19.13 7.32 -0.90
CA GLY A 89 17.84 6.68 -1.16
C GLY A 89 17.33 6.90 -2.59
N ARG A 90 17.53 8.10 -3.16
CA ARG A 90 17.24 8.38 -4.57
C ARG A 90 18.07 7.49 -5.51
N ASN A 91 19.37 7.38 -5.28
CA ASN A 91 20.25 6.56 -6.11
C ASN A 91 19.88 5.07 -6.01
N VAL A 92 19.57 4.58 -4.80
CA VAL A 92 19.05 3.22 -4.58
C VAL A 92 17.75 3.02 -5.35
N SER A 93 16.82 3.98 -5.32
CA SER A 93 15.54 3.91 -6.05
C SER A 93 15.75 3.79 -7.56
N ILE A 94 16.68 4.56 -8.13
CA ILE A 94 17.03 4.48 -9.56
C ILE A 94 17.61 3.10 -9.89
N LEU A 95 18.60 2.63 -9.11
CA LEU A 95 19.24 1.33 -9.36
C LEU A 95 18.26 0.17 -9.25
N LEU A 96 17.41 0.16 -8.21
CA LEU A 96 16.38 -0.86 -8.04
C LEU A 96 15.33 -0.79 -9.16
N GLY A 97 14.94 0.41 -9.57
CA GLY A 97 13.99 0.60 -10.66
C GLY A 97 14.52 0.09 -12.01
N LEU A 98 15.76 0.42 -12.35
CA LEU A 98 16.43 -0.07 -13.56
C LEU A 98 16.64 -1.59 -13.51
N GLY A 99 17.09 -2.12 -12.37
CA GLY A 99 17.25 -3.56 -12.18
C GLY A 99 15.92 -4.32 -12.33
N SER A 100 14.85 -3.80 -11.74
CA SER A 100 13.51 -4.39 -11.85
C SER A 100 12.95 -4.31 -13.27
N PHE A 101 13.18 -3.19 -13.97
CA PHE A 101 12.84 -3.07 -15.39
C PHE A 101 13.53 -4.16 -16.20
N LEU A 102 14.84 -4.35 -16.06
CA LEU A 102 15.60 -5.35 -16.78
C LEU A 102 15.11 -6.79 -16.47
N ILE A 103 14.89 -7.09 -15.19
CA ILE A 103 14.37 -8.40 -14.77
C ILE A 103 13.00 -8.66 -15.40
N LEU A 104 12.06 -7.71 -15.29
CA LEU A 104 10.73 -7.87 -15.85
C LEU A 104 10.75 -7.91 -17.38
N TYR A 105 11.59 -7.11 -18.03
CA TYR A 105 11.74 -7.15 -19.48
C TYR A 105 12.16 -8.55 -19.98
N VAL A 106 13.18 -9.14 -19.35
CA VAL A 106 13.69 -10.47 -19.72
C VAL A 106 12.71 -11.58 -19.33
N SER A 107 12.04 -11.47 -18.18
CA SER A 107 11.16 -12.53 -17.67
C SER A 107 9.68 -12.37 -18.05
N SER A 108 9.29 -11.28 -18.71
CA SER A 108 7.88 -10.98 -19.02
C SER A 108 7.15 -12.12 -19.73
N GLY A 109 7.75 -12.68 -20.79
CA GLY A 109 7.16 -13.78 -21.55
C GLY A 109 6.91 -15.02 -20.70
N TYR A 110 7.87 -15.40 -19.84
CA TYR A 110 7.73 -16.52 -18.93
C TYR A 110 6.65 -16.26 -17.87
N LEU A 111 6.68 -15.09 -17.23
CA LEU A 111 5.72 -14.74 -16.19
C LEU A 111 4.28 -14.68 -16.73
N ILE A 112 4.09 -14.12 -17.92
CA ILE A 112 2.77 -14.06 -18.57
C ILE A 112 2.29 -15.46 -18.94
N SER A 113 3.17 -16.33 -19.44
CA SER A 113 2.79 -17.70 -19.84
C SER A 113 2.25 -18.54 -18.66
N THR A 114 2.60 -18.21 -17.40
CA THR A 114 2.06 -18.90 -16.21
C THR A 114 0.55 -18.72 -16.04
N PHE A 115 -0.04 -17.70 -16.66
CA PHE A 115 -1.49 -17.44 -16.67
C PHE A 115 -2.21 -18.18 -17.80
N GLN A 116 -1.48 -18.89 -18.66
CA GLN A 116 -2.00 -19.66 -19.81
C GLN A 116 -2.96 -18.84 -20.72
N PRO A 117 -2.63 -17.59 -21.07
CA PRO A 117 -3.49 -16.76 -21.92
C PRO A 117 -3.47 -17.26 -23.38
N THR A 118 -4.46 -16.82 -24.18
CA THR A 118 -4.40 -16.99 -25.64
C THR A 118 -3.20 -16.23 -26.21
N GLN A 119 -2.71 -16.62 -27.38
CA GLN A 119 -1.53 -16.00 -28.02
C GLN A 119 -1.68 -14.48 -28.18
N ASN A 120 -2.88 -13.99 -28.51
CA ASN A 120 -3.15 -12.57 -28.66
C ASN A 120 -3.09 -11.83 -27.31
N ILE A 121 -3.73 -12.38 -26.27
CA ILE A 121 -3.68 -11.82 -24.90
C ILE A 121 -2.23 -11.84 -24.38
N GLN A 122 -1.45 -12.88 -24.66
CA GLN A 122 -0.05 -12.96 -24.28
C GLN A 122 0.77 -11.81 -24.88
N ARG A 123 0.59 -11.52 -26.16
CA ARG A 123 1.25 -10.40 -26.85
C ARG A 123 0.84 -9.06 -26.23
N LEU A 124 -0.47 -8.80 -26.09
CA LEU A 124 -0.99 -7.56 -25.51
C LEU A 124 -0.52 -7.36 -24.05
N SER A 125 -0.46 -8.43 -23.25
CA SER A 125 0.05 -8.38 -21.87
C SER A 125 1.54 -8.06 -21.84
N SER A 126 2.33 -8.59 -22.79
CA SER A 126 3.75 -8.29 -22.92
C SER A 126 3.97 -6.84 -23.30
N ASP A 127 3.23 -6.32 -24.29
CA ASP A 127 3.29 -4.92 -24.69
C ASP A 127 2.96 -3.99 -23.51
N TYR A 128 1.85 -4.27 -22.82
CA TYR A 128 1.47 -3.50 -21.63
C TYR A 128 2.55 -3.53 -20.55
N LEU A 129 3.02 -4.72 -20.16
CA LEU A 129 3.97 -4.90 -19.06
C LEU A 129 5.32 -4.24 -19.37
N VAL A 130 5.85 -4.42 -20.57
CA VAL A 130 7.14 -3.84 -21.00
C VAL A 130 7.07 -2.32 -20.95
N PHE A 131 6.06 -1.70 -21.56
CA PHE A 131 5.91 -0.25 -21.57
C PHE A 131 5.63 0.33 -20.17
N ARG A 132 4.89 -0.38 -19.31
CA ARG A 132 4.66 0.03 -17.92
C ARG A 132 5.92 -0.08 -17.07
N CYS A 133 6.76 -1.07 -17.30
CA CYS A 133 8.00 -1.27 -16.55
C CYS A 133 9.06 -0.21 -16.82
N ILE A 134 9.04 0.49 -17.96
CA ILE A 134 9.89 1.67 -18.23
C ILE A 134 9.69 2.74 -17.12
N GLY A 135 8.49 2.81 -16.56
CA GLY A 135 8.14 3.72 -15.47
C GLY A 135 8.70 3.36 -14.09
N LEU A 136 9.24 2.14 -13.87
CA LEU A 136 9.68 1.68 -12.54
C LEU A 136 10.73 2.57 -11.88
N PRO A 137 11.78 3.05 -12.56
CA PRO A 137 12.74 3.97 -11.95
C PRO A 137 12.06 5.26 -11.47
N PHE A 138 11.14 5.81 -12.25
CA PHE A 138 10.40 7.03 -11.93
C PHE A 138 9.41 6.79 -10.78
N TYR A 139 8.72 5.66 -10.79
CA TYR A 139 7.85 5.23 -9.69
C TYR A 139 8.61 5.16 -8.37
N LEU A 140 9.77 4.48 -8.32
CA LEU A 140 10.55 4.32 -7.10
C LEU A 140 11.17 5.64 -6.62
N VAL A 141 11.62 6.50 -7.55
CA VAL A 141 12.11 7.86 -7.22
C VAL A 141 10.98 8.71 -6.65
N ASN A 142 9.77 8.65 -7.24
CA ASN A 142 8.61 9.36 -6.71
C ASN A 142 8.20 8.83 -5.34
N MET A 143 8.18 7.50 -5.14
CA MET A 143 7.91 6.85 -3.86
C MET A 143 8.88 7.32 -2.77
N HIS A 144 10.18 7.33 -3.06
CA HIS A 144 11.20 7.81 -2.12
C HIS A 144 11.05 9.31 -1.83
N SER A 145 10.90 10.15 -2.86
CA SER A 145 10.77 11.61 -2.70
C SER A 145 9.54 11.99 -1.88
N THR A 146 8.40 11.37 -2.14
CA THR A 146 7.17 11.59 -1.37
C THR A 146 7.27 11.07 0.06
N ALA A 147 7.98 9.95 0.29
CA ALA A 147 8.27 9.46 1.64
C ALA A 147 9.16 10.43 2.44
N VAL A 148 10.17 11.03 1.79
CA VAL A 148 10.99 12.09 2.39
C VAL A 148 10.11 13.30 2.74
N LEU A 149 9.29 13.76 1.81
CA LEU A 149 8.39 14.90 2.03
C LEU A 149 7.40 14.66 3.17
N ARG A 150 6.86 13.43 3.31
CA ARG A 150 6.03 13.05 4.48
C ARG A 150 6.82 13.12 5.78
N GLY A 151 8.04 12.58 5.80
CA GLY A 151 8.92 12.66 6.97
C GLY A 151 9.29 14.09 7.37
N LEU A 152 9.32 15.01 6.40
CA LEU A 152 9.49 16.45 6.60
C LEU A 152 8.19 17.19 6.98
N LYS A 153 7.05 16.48 7.10
CA LYS A 153 5.70 17.01 7.36
C LYS A 153 5.07 17.80 6.20
N TYR A 154 5.50 17.54 4.96
CA TYR A 154 4.88 18.10 3.75
C TYR A 154 3.91 17.11 3.10
N ALA A 155 3.01 16.48 3.87
CA ALA A 155 2.07 15.46 3.40
C ALA A 155 1.17 15.92 2.24
N LYS A 156 0.81 17.21 2.18
CA LYS A 156 0.03 17.80 1.08
C LYS A 156 0.71 17.63 -0.28
N ILE A 157 2.05 17.67 -0.32
CA ILE A 157 2.80 17.55 -1.58
C ILE A 157 2.68 16.11 -2.12
N THR A 158 2.56 15.11 -1.23
CA THR A 158 2.30 13.72 -1.62
C THR A 158 0.97 13.60 -2.36
N PHE A 159 -0.08 14.26 -1.89
CA PHE A 159 -1.37 14.32 -2.57
C PHE A 159 -1.27 14.98 -3.96
N TYR A 160 -0.60 16.13 -4.07
CA TYR A 160 -0.40 16.77 -5.38
C TYR A 160 0.42 15.91 -6.35
N SER A 161 1.42 15.18 -5.86
CA SER A 161 2.16 14.22 -6.68
C SER A 161 1.25 13.10 -7.20
N ALA A 162 0.36 12.57 -6.36
CA ALA A 162 -0.61 11.56 -6.77
C ALA A 162 -1.64 12.13 -7.77
N LEU A 163 -2.08 13.36 -7.57
CA LEU A 163 -2.99 14.04 -8.50
C LEU A 163 -2.35 14.21 -9.89
N ILE A 164 -1.05 14.55 -9.93
CA ILE A 164 -0.29 14.61 -11.20
C ILE A 164 -0.24 13.23 -11.85
N VAL A 165 0.06 12.16 -11.07
CA VAL A 165 0.03 10.78 -11.61
C VAL A 165 -1.35 10.50 -12.21
N SER A 166 -2.42 10.75 -11.45
CA SER A 166 -3.79 10.41 -11.86
C SER A 166 -4.21 11.15 -13.13
N ILE A 167 -4.05 12.48 -13.15
CA ILE A 167 -4.46 13.31 -14.30
C ILE A 167 -3.61 12.97 -15.53
N SER A 168 -2.29 12.86 -15.36
CA SER A 168 -1.39 12.53 -16.47
C SER A 168 -1.64 11.11 -16.99
N ASN A 169 -1.88 10.14 -16.10
CA ASN A 169 -2.20 8.77 -16.51
C ASN A 169 -3.48 8.74 -17.35
N ILE A 170 -4.59 9.31 -16.86
CA ILE A 170 -5.87 9.33 -17.58
C ILE A 170 -5.70 10.02 -18.93
N PHE A 171 -5.05 11.18 -18.97
CA PHE A 171 -4.83 11.92 -20.19
C PHE A 171 -4.02 11.11 -21.21
N PHE A 172 -2.89 10.55 -20.79
CA PHE A 172 -2.03 9.77 -21.67
C PHE A 172 -2.63 8.39 -22.03
N SER A 173 -3.41 7.76 -21.16
CA SER A 173 -4.13 6.51 -21.47
C SER A 173 -5.18 6.73 -22.56
N LEU A 174 -5.93 7.84 -22.49
CA LEU A 174 -6.85 8.22 -23.55
C LEU A 174 -6.12 8.56 -24.85
N PHE A 175 -5.03 9.31 -24.77
CA PHE A 175 -4.26 9.76 -25.94
C PHE A 175 -3.53 8.59 -26.64
N PHE A 176 -2.71 7.84 -25.93
CA PHE A 176 -1.94 6.73 -26.52
C PHE A 176 -2.78 5.46 -26.70
N GLY A 177 -3.62 5.13 -25.70
CA GLY A 177 -4.41 3.90 -25.72
C GLY A 177 -5.53 3.93 -26.74
N LEU A 178 -6.34 4.99 -26.75
CA LEU A 178 -7.52 5.14 -27.63
C LEU A 178 -7.21 5.94 -28.88
N PHE A 179 -6.77 7.22 -28.73
CA PHE A 179 -6.67 8.15 -29.87
C PHE A 179 -5.60 7.71 -30.88
N LEU A 180 -4.39 7.33 -30.42
CA LEU A 180 -3.34 6.81 -31.29
C LEU A 180 -3.47 5.31 -31.61
N GLY A 181 -4.38 4.59 -30.93
CA GLY A 181 -4.63 3.17 -31.19
C GLY A 181 -3.53 2.21 -30.73
N PHE A 182 -2.63 2.64 -29.82
CA PHE A 182 -1.56 1.76 -29.32
C PHE A 182 -2.07 0.72 -28.30
N GLY A 183 -3.36 0.71 -27.97
CA GLY A 183 -4.00 -0.33 -27.19
C GLY A 183 -3.38 -0.52 -25.81
N ALA A 184 -3.16 -1.77 -25.41
CA ALA A 184 -2.58 -2.12 -24.11
C ALA A 184 -1.20 -1.50 -23.88
N GLY A 185 -0.32 -1.50 -24.88
CA GLY A 185 1.01 -0.88 -24.80
C GLY A 185 0.94 0.62 -24.55
N GLY A 186 -0.01 1.32 -25.19
CA GLY A 186 -0.27 2.75 -24.99
C GLY A 186 -0.69 3.08 -23.55
N ILE A 187 -1.56 2.28 -22.94
CA ILE A 187 -1.98 2.43 -21.53
C ILE A 187 -0.80 2.16 -20.59
N GLY A 188 0.02 1.14 -20.86
CA GLY A 188 1.24 0.87 -20.08
C GLY A 188 2.24 2.04 -20.14
N PHE A 189 2.46 2.60 -21.34
CA PHE A 189 3.34 3.75 -21.54
C PHE A 189 2.79 5.02 -20.86
N ALA A 190 1.49 5.24 -20.92
CA ALA A 190 0.81 6.35 -20.22
C ALA A 190 1.12 6.35 -18.72
N SER A 191 1.03 5.19 -18.08
CA SER A 191 1.40 5.04 -16.65
C SER A 191 2.86 5.37 -16.40
N SER A 192 3.78 4.98 -17.28
CA SER A 192 5.21 5.30 -17.18
C SER A 192 5.47 6.80 -17.26
N LEU A 193 4.84 7.49 -18.22
CA LEU A 193 4.92 8.96 -18.36
C LEU A 193 4.31 9.69 -17.17
N ALA A 194 3.20 9.18 -16.63
CA ALA A 194 2.58 9.77 -15.44
C ALA A 194 3.54 9.75 -14.23
N PHE A 195 4.23 8.62 -13.99
CA PHE A 195 5.25 8.55 -12.94
C PHE A 195 6.50 9.38 -13.25
N PHE A 196 6.88 9.52 -14.50
CA PHE A 196 7.94 10.44 -14.92
C PHE A 196 7.59 11.88 -14.52
N CYS A 197 6.40 12.39 -14.89
CA CYS A 197 5.93 13.73 -14.51
C CYS A 197 5.91 13.93 -12.99
N ALA A 198 5.37 12.97 -12.25
CA ALA A 198 5.29 13.03 -10.79
C ALA A 198 6.66 12.97 -10.12
N SER A 199 7.61 12.19 -10.67
CA SER A 199 8.98 12.10 -10.15
C SER A 199 9.75 13.42 -10.32
N ILE A 200 9.55 14.11 -11.45
CA ILE A 200 10.10 15.46 -11.67
C ILE A 200 9.51 16.43 -10.65
N TYR A 201 8.18 16.47 -10.52
CA TYR A 201 7.51 17.35 -9.57
C TYR A 201 7.99 17.11 -8.13
N SER A 202 7.92 15.87 -7.63
CA SER A 202 8.29 15.54 -6.26
C SER A 202 9.76 15.81 -5.97
N THR A 203 10.66 15.53 -6.92
CA THR A 203 12.10 15.83 -6.80
C THR A 203 12.39 17.33 -6.83
N PHE A 204 11.69 18.08 -7.69
CA PHE A 204 11.83 19.55 -7.76
C PHE A 204 11.40 20.21 -6.45
N ILE A 205 10.21 19.85 -5.95
CA ILE A 205 9.73 20.38 -4.67
C ILE A 205 10.67 19.96 -3.52
N LEU A 206 11.15 18.72 -3.52
CA LEU A 206 12.10 18.27 -2.49
C LEU A 206 13.40 19.11 -2.52
N LYS A 207 13.94 19.39 -3.70
CA LYS A 207 15.12 20.28 -3.82
C LYS A 207 14.81 21.68 -3.27
N LYS A 208 13.66 22.26 -3.60
CA LYS A 208 13.24 23.56 -3.10
C LYS A 208 13.12 23.60 -1.57
N GLN A 209 12.59 22.54 -0.96
CA GLN A 209 12.46 22.46 0.51
C GLN A 209 13.80 22.22 1.23
N LEU A 210 14.83 21.81 0.49
CA LEU A 210 16.17 21.56 1.02
C LEU A 210 17.17 22.66 0.69
N SER A 211 16.83 23.62 -0.18
CA SER A 211 17.72 24.70 -0.61
C SER A 211 18.21 25.58 0.53
N ASP A 212 17.36 25.76 1.54
CA ASP A 212 17.64 26.59 2.70
C ASP A 212 18.46 25.85 3.79
N ILE A 213 18.83 24.59 3.52
CA ILE A 213 19.54 23.74 4.47
C ILE A 213 21.02 23.66 4.06
N PRO A 214 21.95 24.27 4.82
CA PRO A 214 23.38 24.27 4.49
C PRO A 214 23.92 22.83 4.48
N SER A 215 24.63 22.47 3.41
CA SER A 215 25.28 21.17 3.27
C SER A 215 26.77 21.31 3.46
N THR A 216 27.29 20.80 4.57
CA THR A 216 28.73 20.56 4.72
C THR A 216 29.04 19.11 4.35
N GLU A 217 30.19 18.88 3.68
CA GLU A 217 30.58 17.55 3.15
C GLU A 217 31.10 16.56 4.19
N GLU A 218 30.85 16.74 5.46
CA GLU A 218 31.35 15.83 6.49
C GLU A 218 30.83 14.40 6.34
N GLN A 219 31.77 13.46 6.34
CA GLN A 219 31.51 12.02 6.09
C GLN A 219 30.97 11.24 7.30
N ILE A 220 30.40 11.88 8.31
CA ILE A 220 30.07 11.26 9.60
C ILE A 220 28.86 10.33 9.48
N GLY A 221 29.04 9.05 9.75
CA GLY A 221 27.95 8.09 9.98
C GLY A 221 27.32 7.45 8.75
N LYS A 222 27.88 7.61 7.55
CA LYS A 222 27.33 7.05 6.29
C LYS A 222 27.10 5.53 6.31
N PRO A 223 28.02 4.68 6.81
CA PRO A 223 27.80 3.22 6.81
C PRO A 223 26.69 2.77 7.75
N SER A 224 26.54 3.41 8.92
CA SER A 224 25.49 3.06 9.89
C SER A 224 24.09 3.35 9.37
N LEU A 225 23.89 4.46 8.65
CA LEU A 225 22.62 4.80 8.01
C LEU A 225 22.24 3.82 6.90
N ARG A 226 23.21 3.43 6.06
CA ARG A 226 22.97 2.40 5.02
C ARG A 226 22.58 1.08 5.65
N LYS A 227 23.31 0.60 6.65
CA LYS A 227 23.00 -0.64 7.36
C LYS A 227 21.60 -0.58 7.98
N LYS A 228 21.25 0.54 8.63
CA LYS A 228 19.91 0.74 9.22
C LYS A 228 18.83 0.71 8.15
N PHE A 229 18.99 1.41 7.03
CA PHE A 229 18.03 1.45 5.94
C PHE A 229 17.77 0.06 5.35
N PHE A 230 18.83 -0.70 5.02
CA PHE A 230 18.67 -2.06 4.49
C PHE A 230 18.13 -3.04 5.54
N SER A 231 18.50 -2.89 6.82
CA SER A 231 17.95 -3.70 7.91
C SER A 231 16.43 -3.50 8.04
N ILE A 232 15.96 -2.24 8.03
CA ILE A 232 14.53 -1.92 8.02
C ILE A 232 13.87 -2.51 6.76
N GLY A 233 14.52 -2.36 5.60
CA GLY A 233 14.06 -2.92 4.32
C GLY A 233 13.86 -4.43 4.38
N THR A 234 14.82 -5.17 4.93
CA THR A 234 14.74 -6.63 5.09
C THR A 234 13.55 -7.04 5.98
N TYR A 235 13.35 -6.37 7.11
CA TYR A 235 12.20 -6.65 7.97
C TYR A 235 10.86 -6.39 7.27
N ILE A 236 10.77 -5.29 6.52
CA ILE A 236 9.55 -4.96 5.77
C ILE A 236 9.31 -5.98 4.62
N LEU A 237 10.37 -6.42 3.95
CA LEU A 237 10.31 -7.46 2.92
C LEU A 237 9.76 -8.77 3.47
N ILE A 238 10.35 -9.27 4.57
CA ILE A 238 9.90 -10.50 5.24
C ILE A 238 8.42 -10.38 5.63
N ARG A 239 8.05 -9.28 6.26
CA ARG A 239 6.67 -9.00 6.64
C ARG A 239 5.73 -9.05 5.43
N SER A 240 6.09 -8.37 4.34
CA SER A 240 5.27 -8.29 3.15
C SER A 240 5.10 -9.65 2.47
N LEU A 241 6.16 -10.45 2.43
CA LEU A 241 6.12 -11.81 1.91
C LEU A 241 5.09 -12.67 2.65
N PHE A 242 5.17 -12.73 3.98
CA PHE A 242 4.25 -13.55 4.78
C PHE A 242 2.80 -13.09 4.68
N LEU A 243 2.56 -11.77 4.67
CA LEU A 243 1.22 -11.23 4.47
C LEU A 243 0.66 -11.59 3.09
N THR A 244 1.49 -11.43 2.04
CA THR A 244 1.08 -11.76 0.67
C THR A 244 0.81 -13.26 0.51
N LEU A 245 1.65 -14.13 1.07
CA LEU A 245 1.44 -15.57 1.05
C LEU A 245 0.15 -15.97 1.78
N PHE A 246 -0.14 -15.35 2.93
CA PHE A 246 -1.40 -15.60 3.65
C PHE A 246 -2.62 -15.15 2.84
N MET A 247 -2.59 -13.96 2.25
CA MET A 247 -3.68 -13.47 1.39
C MET A 247 -3.84 -14.32 0.11
N ALA A 248 -2.74 -14.76 -0.48
CA ALA A 248 -2.77 -15.68 -1.62
C ALA A 248 -3.38 -17.04 -1.24
N TYR A 249 -3.07 -17.55 -0.05
CA TYR A 249 -3.68 -18.76 0.48
C TYR A 249 -5.19 -18.63 0.63
N LEU A 250 -5.69 -17.52 1.20
CA LEU A 250 -7.13 -17.27 1.33
C LEU A 250 -7.83 -17.25 -0.03
N ARG A 251 -7.24 -16.59 -1.03
CA ARG A 251 -7.77 -16.57 -2.40
C ARG A 251 -7.74 -17.94 -3.07
N ASN A 252 -6.65 -18.67 -2.92
CA ASN A 252 -6.53 -20.02 -3.45
C ASN A 252 -7.56 -20.98 -2.83
N ARG A 253 -7.83 -20.87 -1.52
CA ARG A 253 -8.88 -21.68 -0.90
C ARG A 253 -10.28 -21.31 -1.38
N ALA A 254 -10.55 -20.03 -1.56
CA ALA A 254 -11.81 -19.58 -2.14
C ALA A 254 -12.01 -20.08 -3.58
N SER A 255 -10.94 -20.15 -4.40
CA SER A 255 -11.02 -20.63 -5.79
C SER A 255 -11.37 -22.12 -5.92
N LEU A 256 -11.30 -22.88 -4.83
CA LEU A 256 -11.71 -24.28 -4.76
C LEU A 256 -13.17 -24.47 -4.29
N MET A 257 -13.90 -23.38 -4.08
CA MET A 257 -15.31 -23.35 -3.67
C MET A 257 -16.22 -23.16 -4.88
N SER A 258 -17.51 -22.95 -4.64
CA SER A 258 -18.47 -22.67 -5.71
C SER A 258 -18.21 -21.32 -6.40
N MET A 259 -18.66 -21.17 -7.63
CA MET A 259 -18.49 -19.94 -8.41
C MET A 259 -19.07 -18.71 -7.68
N GLN A 260 -20.20 -18.89 -7.00
CA GLN A 260 -20.85 -17.84 -6.19
C GLN A 260 -19.96 -17.43 -5.01
N GLU A 261 -19.35 -18.39 -4.31
CA GLU A 261 -18.46 -18.13 -3.18
C GLU A 261 -17.16 -17.45 -3.62
N ILE A 262 -16.63 -17.79 -4.81
CA ILE A 262 -15.45 -17.10 -5.39
C ILE A 262 -15.77 -15.63 -5.64
N ALA A 263 -16.92 -15.35 -6.29
CA ALA A 263 -17.37 -13.99 -6.57
C ALA A 263 -17.62 -13.20 -5.28
N LEU A 264 -18.33 -13.80 -4.32
CA LEU A 264 -18.58 -13.19 -3.01
C LEU A 264 -17.27 -12.86 -2.28
N GLN A 265 -16.32 -13.79 -2.20
CA GLN A 265 -15.01 -13.55 -1.58
C GLN A 265 -14.26 -12.39 -2.22
N HIS A 266 -14.33 -12.27 -3.55
CA HIS A 266 -13.69 -11.16 -4.26
C HIS A 266 -14.32 -9.81 -3.89
N ILE A 267 -15.66 -9.72 -3.90
CA ILE A 267 -16.41 -8.52 -3.52
C ILE A 267 -16.08 -8.11 -2.07
N LEU A 268 -16.12 -9.06 -1.16
CA LEU A 268 -15.82 -8.81 0.26
C LEU A 268 -14.41 -8.32 0.49
N LEU A 269 -13.41 -8.86 -0.21
CA LEU A 269 -12.02 -8.39 -0.11
C LEU A 269 -11.84 -6.99 -0.70
N GLN A 270 -12.56 -6.64 -1.77
CA GLN A 270 -12.55 -5.29 -2.33
C GLN A 270 -13.13 -4.28 -1.33
N LEU A 271 -14.30 -4.57 -0.77
CA LEU A 271 -14.90 -3.72 0.26
C LEU A 271 -13.98 -3.55 1.47
N TRP A 272 -13.40 -4.65 1.94
CA TRP A 272 -12.45 -4.65 3.04
C TRP A 272 -11.22 -3.78 2.73
N SER A 273 -10.70 -3.84 1.50
CA SER A 273 -9.56 -3.01 1.07
C SER A 273 -9.88 -1.51 1.08
N VAL A 274 -11.07 -1.13 0.64
CA VAL A 274 -11.53 0.27 0.69
C VAL A 274 -11.71 0.74 2.14
N GLY A 275 -12.24 -0.13 3.01
CA GLY A 275 -12.52 0.22 4.40
C GLY A 275 -11.27 0.66 5.18
N TYR A 276 -10.13 -0.01 5.01
CA TYR A 276 -8.95 0.34 5.80
C TYR A 276 -8.07 1.46 5.22
N ILE A 277 -8.34 1.98 4.02
CA ILE A 277 -7.65 3.17 3.48
C ILE A 277 -7.70 4.33 4.49
N PHE A 278 -8.84 4.50 5.18
CA PHE A 278 -9.02 5.53 6.19
C PHE A 278 -8.02 5.39 7.34
N VAL A 279 -7.81 4.17 7.82
CA VAL A 279 -6.91 3.92 8.95
C VAL A 279 -5.45 3.87 8.51
N ASP A 280 -5.19 3.39 7.31
CA ASP A 280 -3.84 3.36 6.73
C ASP A 280 -3.28 4.78 6.58
N ALA A 281 -4.12 5.75 6.22
CA ALA A 281 -3.73 7.16 6.19
C ALA A 281 -3.30 7.68 7.58
N ILE A 282 -4.02 7.31 8.65
CA ILE A 282 -3.66 7.65 10.03
C ILE A 282 -2.38 6.92 10.45
N ALA A 283 -2.25 5.65 10.11
CA ALA A 283 -1.06 4.85 10.40
C ALA A 283 0.20 5.46 9.75
N ILE A 284 0.13 5.85 8.48
CA ILE A 284 1.24 6.51 7.78
C ILE A 284 1.57 7.87 8.41
N ALA A 285 0.57 8.68 8.77
CA ALA A 285 0.79 9.96 9.46
C ALA A 285 1.44 9.75 10.84
N SER A 286 1.05 8.70 11.56
CA SER A 286 1.59 8.39 12.88
C SER A 286 3.10 8.09 12.85
N GLN A 287 3.63 7.54 11.75
CA GLN A 287 5.07 7.29 11.59
C GLN A 287 5.89 8.56 11.76
N THR A 288 5.45 9.65 11.14
CA THR A 288 6.14 10.94 11.22
C THR A 288 5.99 11.56 12.61
N LEU A 289 4.75 11.62 13.14
CA LEU A 289 4.44 12.26 14.40
C LEU A 289 5.09 11.56 15.60
N ILE A 290 5.03 10.24 15.64
CA ILE A 290 5.66 9.44 16.71
C ILE A 290 7.19 9.55 16.63
N SER A 291 7.78 9.41 15.41
CA SER A 291 9.22 9.51 15.23
C SER A 291 9.81 10.85 15.69
N GLU A 292 9.07 11.93 15.48
CA GLU A 292 9.45 13.26 15.98
C GLU A 292 9.50 13.30 17.51
N LEU A 293 8.42 12.87 18.18
CA LEU A 293 8.32 12.90 19.65
C LEU A 293 9.33 11.97 20.32
N VAL A 294 9.62 10.80 19.69
CA VAL A 294 10.69 9.90 20.14
C VAL A 294 12.04 10.58 20.04
N SER A 295 12.29 11.29 18.93
CA SER A 295 13.56 11.98 18.70
C SER A 295 13.77 13.16 19.63
N LYS A 296 12.69 13.86 20.03
CA LYS A 296 12.69 14.92 21.05
C LYS A 296 12.74 14.39 22.49
N LYS A 297 12.62 13.06 22.68
CA LYS A 297 12.51 12.40 23.99
C LYS A 297 11.28 12.86 24.82
N GLU A 298 10.23 13.32 24.18
CA GLU A 298 9.01 13.83 24.79
C GLU A 298 8.05 12.68 25.14
N LYS A 299 8.35 11.91 26.17
CA LYS A 299 7.57 10.72 26.58
C LYS A 299 6.10 11.00 26.86
N TYR A 300 5.82 12.12 27.56
CA TYR A 300 4.44 12.51 27.90
C TYR A 300 3.61 12.81 26.65
N GLN A 301 4.13 13.63 25.73
CA GLN A 301 3.43 13.99 24.49
C GLN A 301 3.28 12.77 23.58
N LYS A 302 4.29 11.88 23.53
CA LYS A 302 4.20 10.59 22.82
C LYS A 302 3.03 9.75 23.35
N SER A 303 2.94 9.55 24.67
CA SER A 303 1.86 8.75 25.27
C SER A 303 0.48 9.38 25.01
N ARG A 304 0.39 10.70 25.06
CA ARG A 304 -0.83 11.44 24.75
C ARG A 304 -1.23 11.28 23.27
N LEU A 305 -0.29 11.43 22.35
CA LEU A 305 -0.53 11.22 20.91
C LEU A 305 -1.03 9.80 20.65
N GLN A 306 -0.41 8.77 21.25
CA GLN A 306 -0.84 7.38 21.12
C GLN A 306 -2.28 7.16 21.60
N LYS A 307 -2.70 7.79 22.71
CA LYS A 307 -4.09 7.74 23.20
C LYS A 307 -5.07 8.41 22.24
N GLU A 308 -4.71 9.57 21.67
CA GLU A 308 -5.55 10.26 20.69
C GLU A 308 -5.65 9.49 19.37
N LEU A 309 -4.55 8.91 18.88
CA LEU A 309 -4.56 8.03 17.72
C LEU A 309 -5.49 6.83 17.95
N LEU A 310 -5.41 6.20 19.11
CA LEU A 310 -6.29 5.09 19.51
C LEU A 310 -7.76 5.52 19.54
N SER A 311 -8.06 6.69 20.14
CA SER A 311 -9.43 7.23 20.20
C SER A 311 -10.02 7.48 18.80
N VAL A 312 -9.25 8.11 17.90
CA VAL A 312 -9.69 8.38 16.53
C VAL A 312 -9.88 7.08 15.76
N THR A 313 -8.93 6.14 15.89
CA THR A 313 -9.03 4.82 15.23
C THR A 313 -10.24 4.05 15.75
N THR A 314 -10.53 4.09 17.06
CA THR A 314 -11.72 3.45 17.65
C THR A 314 -13.00 4.03 17.05
N ALA A 315 -13.11 5.35 16.93
CA ALA A 315 -14.29 5.97 16.32
C ALA A 315 -14.49 5.52 14.86
N ILE A 316 -13.40 5.52 14.06
CA ILE A 316 -13.45 5.07 12.67
C ILE A 316 -13.80 3.58 12.58
N SER A 317 -13.22 2.74 13.43
CA SER A 317 -13.47 1.29 13.41
C SER A 317 -14.95 0.96 13.71
N PHE A 318 -15.57 1.68 14.65
CA PHE A 318 -17.00 1.55 14.91
C PHE A 318 -17.85 2.01 13.73
N ILE A 319 -17.54 3.15 13.12
CA ILE A 319 -18.26 3.66 11.95
C ILE A 319 -18.17 2.65 10.80
N LEU A 320 -16.99 2.15 10.48
CA LEU A 320 -16.81 1.16 9.41
C LEU A 320 -17.55 -0.15 9.70
N ALA A 321 -17.49 -0.64 10.94
CA ALA A 321 -18.20 -1.86 11.33
C ALA A 321 -19.74 -1.67 11.21
N ILE A 322 -20.28 -0.55 11.69
CA ILE A 322 -21.72 -0.24 11.59
C ILE A 322 -22.15 -0.11 10.12
N ILE A 323 -21.40 0.64 9.30
CA ILE A 323 -21.70 0.77 7.87
C ILE A 323 -21.69 -0.61 7.21
N THR A 324 -20.72 -1.46 7.53
CA THR A 324 -20.65 -2.81 6.98
C THR A 324 -21.87 -3.64 7.39
N VAL A 325 -22.28 -3.64 8.66
CA VAL A 325 -23.44 -4.41 9.12
C VAL A 325 -24.74 -3.93 8.46
N LEU A 326 -24.87 -2.61 8.24
CA LEU A 326 -26.10 -2.04 7.70
C LEU A 326 -26.22 -2.13 6.17
N PHE A 327 -25.10 -2.09 5.45
CA PHE A 327 -25.11 -1.90 4.00
C PHE A 327 -24.40 -3.01 3.21
N LEU A 328 -23.81 -4.03 3.87
CA LEU A 328 -23.05 -5.07 3.15
C LEU A 328 -23.95 -5.85 2.18
N ASP A 329 -25.15 -6.22 2.60
CA ASP A 329 -26.09 -6.98 1.78
C ASP A 329 -26.47 -6.17 0.52
N ASN A 330 -26.87 -4.90 0.69
CA ASN A 330 -27.18 -4.00 -0.43
C ASN A 330 -25.98 -3.81 -1.37
N PHE A 331 -24.77 -3.73 -0.80
CA PHE A 331 -23.55 -3.58 -1.60
C PHE A 331 -23.27 -4.83 -2.43
N VAL A 332 -23.48 -6.01 -1.89
CA VAL A 332 -23.26 -7.27 -2.62
C VAL A 332 -24.34 -7.49 -3.66
N GLU A 333 -25.59 -7.16 -3.38
CA GLU A 333 -26.70 -7.21 -4.33
C GLU A 333 -26.46 -6.36 -5.58
N MET A 334 -25.71 -5.23 -5.46
CA MET A 334 -25.33 -4.41 -6.63
C MET A 334 -24.45 -5.14 -7.65
N PHE A 335 -23.80 -6.25 -7.25
CA PHE A 335 -22.97 -7.10 -8.12
C PHE A 335 -23.67 -8.38 -8.53
N GLY A 336 -24.89 -8.64 -8.02
CA GLY A 336 -25.76 -9.73 -8.44
C GLY A 336 -26.35 -9.42 -9.83
N ASP A 337 -26.50 -10.47 -10.65
CA ASP A 337 -27.23 -10.43 -11.91
C ASP A 337 -28.45 -11.35 -11.75
N ASP A 338 -29.53 -11.18 -12.56
CA ASP A 338 -30.74 -12.01 -12.54
C ASP A 338 -30.46 -13.53 -12.60
N LYS A 339 -29.25 -13.92 -12.93
CA LYS A 339 -28.76 -15.31 -13.02
C LYS A 339 -27.97 -15.79 -11.79
N PHE A 340 -27.57 -14.90 -10.90
CA PHE A 340 -26.72 -15.22 -9.75
C PHE A 340 -27.19 -14.51 -8.48
N ASP A 341 -28.02 -15.21 -7.71
CA ASP A 341 -28.35 -14.78 -6.34
C ASP A 341 -27.14 -15.00 -5.43
N ILE A 342 -26.47 -13.91 -5.05
CA ILE A 342 -25.37 -13.95 -4.09
C ILE A 342 -25.95 -13.57 -2.72
N TYR A 343 -26.14 -14.56 -1.85
CA TYR A 343 -26.64 -14.32 -0.49
C TYR A 343 -25.50 -14.25 0.51
N ILE A 344 -25.54 -13.25 1.38
CA ILE A 344 -24.70 -13.18 2.56
C ILE A 344 -25.53 -13.58 3.77
N ASN A 345 -24.99 -14.47 4.59
CA ASN A 345 -25.59 -14.78 5.88
C ASN A 345 -25.06 -13.83 6.97
N LEU A 346 -25.86 -13.58 8.00
CA LEU A 346 -25.53 -12.70 9.11
C LEU A 346 -24.17 -13.05 9.77
N LYS A 347 -23.82 -14.33 9.84
CA LYS A 347 -22.51 -14.77 10.37
C LYS A 347 -21.36 -14.19 9.57
N LEU A 348 -21.43 -14.21 8.25
CA LEU A 348 -20.37 -13.67 7.37
C LEU A 348 -20.34 -12.14 7.45
N THR A 349 -21.48 -11.47 7.46
CA THR A 349 -21.59 -10.01 7.65
C THR A 349 -20.89 -9.57 8.94
N VAL A 350 -21.16 -10.26 10.05
CA VAL A 350 -20.53 -10.00 11.35
C VAL A 350 -18.99 -10.24 11.28
N LEU A 351 -18.54 -11.30 10.61
CA LEU A 351 -17.11 -11.60 10.47
C LEU A 351 -16.40 -10.53 9.63
N VAL A 352 -17.02 -10.03 8.56
CA VAL A 352 -16.44 -8.93 7.74
C VAL A 352 -16.38 -7.64 8.55
N ALA A 353 -17.46 -7.27 9.24
CA ALA A 353 -17.49 -6.08 10.10
C ALA A 353 -16.44 -6.16 11.23
N LEU A 354 -16.32 -7.34 11.86
CA LEU A 354 -15.33 -7.60 12.90
C LEU A 354 -13.89 -7.48 12.37
N SER A 355 -13.64 -7.95 11.13
CA SER A 355 -12.32 -7.83 10.51
C SER A 355 -11.92 -6.38 10.25
N LEU A 356 -12.86 -5.52 9.85
CA LEU A 356 -12.64 -4.08 9.72
C LEU A 356 -12.40 -3.44 11.08
N PHE A 357 -13.22 -3.78 12.08
CA PHE A 357 -13.07 -3.27 13.45
C PHE A 357 -11.70 -3.59 14.04
N ILE A 358 -11.31 -4.85 14.06
CA ILE A 358 -10.03 -5.32 14.62
C ILE A 358 -8.85 -4.87 13.74
N GLY A 359 -9.02 -4.93 12.42
CA GLY A 359 -7.99 -4.56 11.46
C GLY A 359 -7.51 -3.13 11.61
N CYS A 360 -8.42 -2.19 11.96
CA CYS A 360 -8.06 -0.81 12.23
C CYS A 360 -6.97 -0.67 13.30
N TYR A 361 -7.04 -1.45 14.36
CA TYR A 361 -6.02 -1.42 15.41
C TYR A 361 -4.71 -2.06 14.92
N ALA A 362 -4.78 -3.14 14.16
CA ALA A 362 -3.61 -3.79 13.60
C ALA A 362 -2.81 -2.82 12.69
N PHE A 363 -3.50 -2.09 11.81
CA PHE A 363 -2.88 -1.09 10.93
C PHE A 363 -2.35 0.12 11.71
N LEU A 364 -3.08 0.62 12.72
CA LEU A 364 -2.59 1.70 13.57
C LEU A 364 -1.25 1.36 14.21
N TRP A 365 -1.15 0.16 14.81
CA TRP A 365 0.09 -0.27 15.48
C TRP A 365 1.24 -0.47 14.52
N ASP A 366 1.00 -0.81 13.27
CA ASP A 366 2.03 -0.84 12.23
C ASP A 366 2.70 0.52 12.05
N GLY A 367 1.89 1.57 11.92
CA GLY A 367 2.39 2.94 11.80
C GLY A 367 3.14 3.41 13.06
N VAL A 368 2.57 3.14 14.23
CA VAL A 368 3.18 3.49 15.52
C VAL A 368 4.53 2.79 15.73
N LEU A 369 4.63 1.49 15.45
CA LEU A 369 5.87 0.73 15.62
C LEU A 369 6.98 1.21 14.69
N LEU A 370 6.64 1.55 13.45
CA LEU A 370 7.61 2.14 12.53
C LEU A 370 8.07 3.52 13.00
N GLY A 371 7.15 4.34 13.53
CA GLY A 371 7.49 5.62 14.16
C GLY A 371 8.38 5.49 15.40
N LEU A 372 8.24 4.38 16.15
CA LEU A 372 9.08 4.04 17.30
C LEU A 372 10.46 3.45 16.91
N ASP A 373 10.78 3.30 15.62
CA ASP A 373 11.99 2.63 15.11
C ASP A 373 12.04 1.12 15.45
N ARG A 374 10.88 0.48 15.57
CA ARG A 374 10.72 -0.94 15.92
C ARG A 374 10.33 -1.80 14.71
N ALA A 375 11.08 -1.69 13.62
CA ALA A 375 10.82 -2.43 12.38
C ALA A 375 10.93 -3.95 12.54
N LYS A 376 11.78 -4.43 13.45
CA LYS A 376 11.94 -5.86 13.77
C LYS A 376 10.65 -6.41 14.41
N GLU A 377 10.14 -5.73 15.43
CA GLU A 377 8.89 -6.10 16.13
C GLU A 377 7.70 -6.01 15.18
N PHE A 378 7.64 -4.98 14.34
CA PHE A 378 6.65 -4.82 13.29
C PHE A 378 6.64 -6.02 12.32
N SER A 379 7.81 -6.47 11.87
CA SER A 379 7.92 -7.66 11.02
C SER A 379 7.48 -8.92 11.76
N PHE A 380 8.02 -9.13 12.96
CA PHE A 380 7.71 -10.31 13.78
C PHE A 380 6.21 -10.46 14.03
N LEU A 381 5.52 -9.40 14.45
CA LEU A 381 4.08 -9.49 14.74
C LEU A 381 3.27 -9.81 13.49
N THR A 382 3.66 -9.29 12.32
CA THR A 382 2.94 -9.59 11.06
C THR A 382 3.18 -11.03 10.60
N VAL A 383 4.42 -11.53 10.71
CA VAL A 383 4.74 -12.93 10.41
C VAL A 383 3.97 -13.86 11.34
N ALA A 384 4.05 -13.64 12.66
CA ALA A 384 3.38 -14.47 13.66
C ALA A 384 1.85 -14.47 13.46
N SER A 385 1.27 -13.30 13.15
CA SER A 385 -0.17 -13.18 12.89
C SER A 385 -0.59 -13.86 11.59
N SER A 386 0.18 -13.76 10.52
CA SER A 386 -0.09 -14.44 9.25
C SER A 386 -0.03 -15.96 9.43
N VAL A 387 0.96 -16.46 10.16
CA VAL A 387 1.09 -17.89 10.48
C VAL A 387 -0.08 -18.37 11.35
N SER A 388 -0.49 -17.61 12.38
CA SER A 388 -1.63 -17.97 13.22
C SER A 388 -2.94 -18.05 12.42
N GLY A 389 -3.19 -17.06 11.56
CA GLY A 389 -4.35 -17.06 10.65
C GLY A 389 -4.34 -18.24 9.68
N PHE A 390 -3.19 -18.55 9.09
CA PHE A 390 -3.00 -19.70 8.21
C PHE A 390 -3.31 -21.02 8.95
N LEU A 391 -2.75 -21.24 10.14
CA LEU A 391 -2.96 -22.47 10.92
C LEU A 391 -4.43 -22.66 11.30
N VAL A 392 -5.10 -21.59 11.72
CA VAL A 392 -6.55 -21.66 12.06
C VAL A 392 -7.38 -21.97 10.81
N CYS A 393 -7.12 -21.30 9.68
CA CYS A 393 -7.80 -21.62 8.43
C CYS A 393 -7.56 -23.07 8.02
N ALA A 394 -6.30 -23.53 8.02
CA ALA A 394 -5.95 -24.88 7.59
C ALA A 394 -6.58 -25.95 8.49
N TYR A 395 -6.72 -25.68 9.79
CA TYR A 395 -7.40 -26.57 10.72
C TYR A 395 -8.91 -26.63 10.49
N LEU A 396 -9.56 -25.46 10.42
CA LEU A 396 -11.02 -25.38 10.29
C LEU A 396 -11.53 -25.83 8.91
N LEU A 397 -10.74 -25.63 7.84
CA LEU A 397 -11.10 -26.08 6.49
C LEU A 397 -11.15 -27.62 6.36
N ARG A 398 -10.59 -28.37 7.33
CA ARG A 398 -10.76 -29.84 7.39
C ARG A 398 -12.18 -30.27 7.71
N THR A 399 -12.93 -29.42 8.41
CA THR A 399 -14.29 -29.72 8.87
C THR A 399 -15.36 -28.87 8.18
N GLN A 400 -15.03 -27.63 7.81
CA GLN A 400 -15.97 -26.68 7.21
C GLN A 400 -15.29 -25.89 6.09
N ASN A 401 -15.55 -26.28 4.84
CA ASN A 401 -15.02 -25.59 3.66
C ASN A 401 -16.00 -24.48 3.25
N THR A 402 -15.97 -23.35 3.93
CA THR A 402 -16.84 -22.18 3.69
C THR A 402 -16.06 -20.88 3.72
N ILE A 403 -16.59 -19.83 3.06
CA ILE A 403 -16.01 -18.47 3.11
C ILE A 403 -15.89 -17.98 4.57
N SER A 404 -16.90 -18.26 5.40
CA SER A 404 -16.86 -17.87 6.82
C SER A 404 -15.61 -18.40 7.53
N THR A 405 -15.13 -19.58 7.16
CA THR A 405 -13.89 -20.15 7.71
C THR A 405 -12.64 -19.32 7.34
N LEU A 406 -12.59 -18.81 6.10
CA LEU A 406 -11.51 -17.94 5.65
C LEU A 406 -11.50 -16.62 6.43
N TRP A 407 -12.69 -16.05 6.67
CA TRP A 407 -12.84 -14.81 7.45
C TRP A 407 -12.55 -15.02 8.94
N ILE A 408 -12.83 -16.19 9.52
CA ILE A 408 -12.39 -16.51 10.88
C ILE A 408 -10.86 -16.48 10.97
N GLY A 409 -10.16 -17.13 10.04
CA GLY A 409 -8.69 -17.12 10.01
C GLY A 409 -8.12 -15.70 9.82
N LEU A 410 -8.73 -14.88 8.97
CA LEU A 410 -8.35 -13.48 8.81
C LEU A 410 -8.55 -12.69 10.11
N ASN A 411 -9.70 -12.85 10.77
CA ASN A 411 -9.97 -12.20 12.05
C ASN A 411 -8.98 -12.62 13.16
N VAL A 412 -8.62 -13.90 13.25
CA VAL A 412 -7.61 -14.38 14.19
C VAL A 412 -6.26 -13.74 13.90
N SER A 413 -5.85 -13.68 12.63
CA SER A 413 -4.62 -12.99 12.23
C SER A 413 -4.63 -11.53 12.68
N LEU A 414 -5.70 -10.79 12.36
CA LEU A 414 -5.84 -9.37 12.72
C LEU A 414 -5.87 -9.15 14.24
N LEU A 415 -6.58 -10.00 14.97
CA LEU A 415 -6.65 -9.94 16.44
C LEU A 415 -5.28 -10.15 17.07
N PHE A 416 -4.56 -11.17 16.62
CA PHE A 416 -3.23 -11.49 17.12
C PHE A 416 -2.25 -10.33 16.83
N ARG A 417 -2.30 -9.77 15.63
CA ARG A 417 -1.51 -8.59 15.22
C ARG A 417 -1.85 -7.37 16.05
N SER A 418 -3.13 -7.11 16.31
CA SER A 418 -3.60 -5.99 17.13
C SER A 418 -3.12 -6.11 18.58
N LEU A 419 -3.25 -7.29 19.21
CA LEU A 419 -2.83 -7.56 20.59
C LEU A 419 -1.32 -7.44 20.77
N LEU A 420 -0.54 -8.03 19.86
CA LEU A 420 0.92 -7.91 19.87
C LEU A 420 1.36 -6.47 19.62
N GLY A 421 0.72 -5.77 18.68
CA GLY A 421 1.00 -4.37 18.40
C GLY A 421 0.80 -3.51 19.64
N TYR A 422 -0.31 -3.69 20.35
CA TYR A 422 -0.58 -3.00 21.63
C TYR A 422 0.49 -3.32 22.69
N LYS A 423 0.96 -4.56 22.78
CA LYS A 423 2.03 -4.95 23.70
C LYS A 423 3.36 -4.27 23.37
N TYR A 424 3.74 -4.25 22.10
CA TYR A 424 5.02 -3.71 21.66
C TYR A 424 5.06 -2.19 21.52
N GLN A 425 3.92 -1.47 21.50
CA GLN A 425 3.90 -0.01 21.40
C GLN A 425 4.33 0.71 22.70
N LYS A 426 4.33 0.01 23.82
CA LYS A 426 4.84 0.50 25.11
C LYS A 426 6.37 0.53 25.10
#